data_aa8329bff55484983543bd69fb5fc9e8
#
_entry.id   aa8329bff55484983543bd69fb5fc9e8
#
_cell.length_a   1.000
_cell.length_b   1.000
_cell.length_c   1.000
_cell.angle_alpha   90.00
_cell.angle_beta   90.00
_cell.angle_gamma   90.00
#
_symmetry.space_group_name_H-M   'P 1'
#
loop_
_entity.id
_entity.type
_entity.pdbx_description
1 polymer ?
#
loop_
_entity_poly.entity_id
_entity_poly.type
_entity_poly.pdbx_seq_one_letter_code
_entity_poly.pdbx_strand_id
1 'polypeptide(L)'
;MDKKRLVINMTAQLVAFVVNLGVSFVLTPIIDAMLPNTIGFVNMANQFVQWAQVVVSALNTLASRYITIHLHKGEEQEANEYFSSVFFANMLMAAVFLVPALFVIVFVGRLFQVPAASLTDVQILFAFIFLNFFISIITSVFSVSTYSTNRLELTSIVTIITELVRVAILYLTYRFLTPYLFYVGIASVVSTTILATANAGFTKKLLPGIKITIKNFRWPKVIELISLGAWNSVTRLGQMLLDGLDTFISNIFIDAEAMSLLVLAKYVPTTLSGLMGTLVGVFAPSITIAYAKGDKKELMDVLKSSNRIMIFMMSIPIAFVTAYGDKFFDLWLWYKEPEERTLIYHLAVLSMGVLFVSASIQVLYQVFIITKKIKLNSIIIVASGVISTAIVFVLLETTNLGLYAIAGVSVIVGLIRNMVFTPIYAAKCLDVKWNTFYSDIFMGLASIGIITAVAMVSKMVLPMYSWITFFGSGIFMGCVALVLNFLIVLRKTERQMVLDKVMSKIKRS
;
A
#
# COMPACT_ATOMS: atom_id res chain seq x y z
N MET A 1 25.71 13.77 -1.06
CA MET A 1 24.77 13.01 -0.19
C MET A 1 25.57 11.94 0.55
N ASP A 2 25.50 11.90 1.87
CA ASP A 2 26.22 10.89 2.67
C ASP A 2 25.63 9.51 2.41
N LYS A 3 26.38 8.66 1.67
CA LYS A 3 25.95 7.30 1.30
C LYS A 3 25.62 6.45 2.52
N LYS A 4 26.30 6.67 3.65
CA LYS A 4 26.08 5.96 4.91
C LYS A 4 24.67 6.29 5.48
N ARG A 5 24.30 7.56 5.50
CA ARG A 5 22.95 8.00 5.94
C ARG A 5 21.84 7.49 5.04
N LEU A 6 22.06 7.47 3.72
CA LEU A 6 21.08 6.91 2.80
C LEU A 6 20.79 5.44 3.12
N VAL A 7 21.83 4.64 3.33
CA VAL A 7 21.69 3.20 3.67
C VAL A 7 20.96 3.04 5.02
N ILE A 8 21.33 3.83 6.04
CA ILE A 8 20.68 3.78 7.36
C ILE A 8 19.18 4.11 7.24
N ASN A 9 18.81 5.19 6.54
CA ASN A 9 17.43 5.58 6.34
C ASN A 9 16.62 4.50 5.61
N MET A 10 17.17 3.94 4.52
CA MET A 10 16.52 2.87 3.76
C MET A 10 16.32 1.61 4.61
N THR A 11 17.36 1.19 5.34
CA THR A 11 17.27 0.02 6.21
C THR A 11 16.23 0.22 7.31
N ALA A 12 16.24 1.38 7.98
CA ALA A 12 15.29 1.68 9.04
C ALA A 12 13.83 1.69 8.53
N GLN A 13 13.58 2.28 7.35
CA GLN A 13 12.24 2.27 6.75
C GLN A 13 11.80 0.86 6.35
N LEU A 14 12.69 0.04 5.77
CA LEU A 14 12.37 -1.34 5.44
C LEU A 14 12.07 -2.18 6.68
N VAL A 15 12.86 -2.03 7.74
CA VAL A 15 12.61 -2.72 9.02
C VAL A 15 11.28 -2.28 9.61
N ALA A 16 10.97 -0.98 9.64
CA ALA A 16 9.69 -0.48 10.12
C ALA A 16 8.50 -1.04 9.30
N PHE A 17 8.64 -1.11 7.99
CA PHE A 17 7.64 -1.72 7.10
C PHE A 17 7.43 -3.21 7.40
N VAL A 18 8.52 -3.98 7.55
CA VAL A 18 8.44 -5.42 7.88
C VAL A 18 7.82 -5.64 9.25
N VAL A 19 8.17 -4.81 10.24
CA VAL A 19 7.55 -4.89 11.58
C VAL A 19 6.05 -4.61 11.51
N ASN A 20 5.63 -3.55 10.81
CA ASN A 20 4.22 -3.22 10.63
C ASN A 20 3.44 -4.37 9.95
N LEU A 21 4.01 -4.96 8.89
CA LEU A 21 3.42 -6.12 8.22
C LEU A 21 3.33 -7.32 9.17
N GLY A 22 4.39 -7.62 9.90
CA GLY A 22 4.42 -8.75 10.85
C GLY A 22 3.40 -8.58 11.97
N VAL A 23 3.28 -7.38 12.53
CA VAL A 23 2.28 -7.05 13.54
C VAL A 23 0.87 -7.24 13.00
N SER A 24 0.57 -6.69 11.84
CA SER A 24 -0.76 -6.81 11.23
C SER A 24 -1.08 -8.26 10.85
N PHE A 25 -0.09 -9.00 10.35
CA PHE A 25 -0.21 -10.41 10.02
C PHE A 25 -0.58 -11.28 11.23
N VAL A 26 0.01 -11.02 12.40
CA VAL A 26 -0.26 -11.77 13.64
C VAL A 26 -1.57 -11.32 14.27
N LEU A 27 -1.84 -10.02 14.31
CA LEU A 27 -3.02 -9.49 15.00
C LEU A 27 -4.33 -9.76 14.27
N THR A 28 -4.35 -9.75 12.95
CA THR A 28 -5.58 -9.92 12.16
C THR A 28 -6.33 -11.22 12.50
N PRO A 29 -5.71 -12.41 12.44
CA PRO A 29 -6.41 -13.65 12.78
C PRO A 29 -6.79 -13.76 14.27
N ILE A 30 -6.00 -13.17 15.16
CA ILE A 30 -6.30 -13.16 16.61
C ILE A 30 -7.56 -12.32 16.86
N ILE A 31 -7.68 -11.15 16.24
CA ILE A 31 -8.85 -10.28 16.38
C ILE A 31 -10.10 -10.98 15.81
N ASP A 32 -10.00 -11.54 14.61
CA ASP A 32 -11.13 -12.20 13.96
C ASP A 32 -11.55 -13.49 14.69
N ALA A 33 -10.60 -14.23 15.28
CA ALA A 33 -10.91 -15.40 16.12
C ALA A 33 -11.64 -15.04 17.42
N MET A 34 -11.30 -13.88 18.02
CA MET A 34 -11.94 -13.40 19.26
C MET A 34 -13.28 -12.71 19.01
N LEU A 35 -13.42 -12.06 17.87
CA LEU A 35 -14.57 -11.25 17.46
C LEU A 35 -14.98 -11.63 16.04
N PRO A 36 -15.59 -12.81 15.84
CA PRO A 36 -15.94 -13.31 14.51
C PRO A 36 -16.80 -12.34 13.71
N ASN A 37 -16.50 -12.21 12.41
CA ASN A 37 -17.25 -11.40 11.43
C ASN A 37 -17.23 -9.88 11.71
N THR A 38 -16.32 -9.40 12.56
CA THR A 38 -16.22 -7.97 12.89
C THR A 38 -14.99 -7.28 12.32
N ILE A 39 -13.95 -8.01 11.91
CA ILE A 39 -12.70 -7.44 11.37
C ILE A 39 -12.94 -6.55 10.14
N GLY A 40 -14.00 -6.84 9.38
CA GLY A 40 -14.44 -6.03 8.25
C GLY A 40 -14.74 -4.58 8.62
N PHE A 41 -15.28 -4.31 9.82
CA PHE A 41 -15.58 -2.95 10.29
C PHE A 41 -14.33 -2.13 10.56
N VAL A 42 -13.22 -2.75 10.99
CA VAL A 42 -11.90 -2.07 11.10
C VAL A 42 -11.44 -1.61 9.71
N ASN A 43 -11.56 -2.49 8.71
CA ASN A 43 -11.21 -2.15 7.34
C ASN A 43 -12.14 -1.06 6.78
N MET A 44 -13.44 -1.18 6.99
CA MET A 44 -14.45 -0.20 6.55
C MET A 44 -14.17 1.19 7.14
N ALA A 45 -13.90 1.30 8.45
CA ALA A 45 -13.56 2.57 9.07
C ALA A 45 -12.28 3.19 8.47
N ASN A 46 -11.24 2.37 8.22
CA ASN A 46 -10.02 2.82 7.54
C ASN A 46 -10.26 3.23 6.09
N GLN A 47 -11.21 2.61 5.38
CA GLN A 47 -11.58 3.05 4.03
C GLN A 47 -12.17 4.46 4.02
N PHE A 48 -13.02 4.83 4.97
CA PHE A 48 -13.50 6.22 5.12
C PHE A 48 -12.33 7.19 5.33
N VAL A 49 -11.36 6.82 6.17
CA VAL A 49 -10.15 7.61 6.38
C VAL A 49 -9.36 7.76 5.07
N GLN A 50 -9.20 6.69 4.30
CA GLN A 50 -8.52 6.75 3.00
C GLN A 50 -9.24 7.68 2.02
N TRP A 51 -10.58 7.71 2.02
CA TRP A 51 -11.36 8.65 1.18
C TRP A 51 -11.11 10.09 1.58
N ALA A 52 -11.10 10.39 2.88
CA ALA A 52 -10.74 11.72 3.36
C ALA A 52 -9.29 12.09 2.98
N GLN A 53 -8.36 11.13 3.03
CA GLN A 53 -6.97 11.33 2.64
C GLN A 53 -6.76 11.66 1.15
N VAL A 54 -7.71 11.35 0.25
CA VAL A 54 -7.64 11.79 -1.15
C VAL A 54 -7.56 13.33 -1.21
N VAL A 55 -8.43 14.00 -0.46
CA VAL A 55 -8.46 15.48 -0.41
C VAL A 55 -7.22 16.02 0.30
N VAL A 56 -6.87 15.44 1.43
CA VAL A 56 -5.73 15.84 2.25
C VAL A 56 -4.40 15.68 1.51
N SER A 57 -4.29 14.65 0.66
CA SER A 57 -3.06 14.40 -0.09
C SER A 57 -2.74 15.47 -1.13
N ALA A 58 -3.73 16.19 -1.64
CA ALA A 58 -3.50 17.32 -2.55
C ALA A 58 -2.61 18.39 -1.89
N LEU A 59 -2.86 18.69 -0.62
CA LEU A 59 -2.08 19.65 0.13
C LEU A 59 -0.73 19.08 0.58
N ASN A 60 -0.73 17.88 1.18
CA ASN A 60 0.44 17.38 1.92
C ASN A 60 1.52 16.76 1.04
N THR A 61 1.20 16.29 -0.18
CA THR A 61 2.18 15.62 -1.07
C THR A 61 3.39 16.50 -1.40
N LEU A 62 3.19 17.80 -1.58
CA LEU A 62 4.25 18.73 -1.95
C LEU A 62 4.75 19.59 -0.78
N ALA A 63 4.02 19.63 0.34
CA ALA A 63 4.36 20.45 1.50
C ALA A 63 5.79 20.20 1.99
N SER A 64 6.17 18.95 2.21
CA SER A 64 7.51 18.59 2.67
C SER A 64 8.61 19.07 1.72
N ARG A 65 8.36 19.00 0.41
CA ARG A 65 9.32 19.44 -0.62
C ARG A 65 9.48 20.97 -0.60
N TYR A 66 8.39 21.72 -0.59
CA TYR A 66 8.44 23.20 -0.60
C TYR A 66 9.10 23.75 0.65
N ILE A 67 8.71 23.27 1.83
CA ILE A 67 9.32 23.66 3.09
C ILE A 67 10.82 23.35 3.08
N THR A 68 11.21 22.15 2.61
CA THR A 68 12.63 21.76 2.53
C THR A 68 13.42 22.67 1.59
N ILE A 69 12.88 23.05 0.43
CA ILE A 69 13.55 23.94 -0.53
C ILE A 69 13.85 25.30 0.12
N HIS A 70 12.85 25.93 0.76
CA HIS A 70 13.02 27.25 1.38
C HIS A 70 13.96 27.20 2.58
N LEU A 71 13.92 26.13 3.39
CA LEU A 71 14.89 25.93 4.48
C LEU A 71 16.34 25.86 3.98
N HIS A 72 16.59 25.11 2.89
CA HIS A 72 17.95 25.00 2.34
C HIS A 72 18.44 26.24 1.58
N LYS A 73 17.53 27.11 1.15
CA LYS A 73 17.85 28.41 0.59
C LYS A 73 18.12 29.48 1.66
N GLY A 74 17.88 29.18 2.94
CA GLY A 74 17.96 30.15 4.03
C GLY A 74 16.77 31.12 4.10
N GLU A 75 15.67 30.81 3.40
CA GLU A 75 14.44 31.61 3.35
C GLU A 75 13.51 31.19 4.50
N GLU A 76 13.96 31.44 5.75
CA GLU A 76 13.24 30.95 6.95
C GLU A 76 11.81 31.46 7.06
N GLN A 77 11.55 32.72 6.64
CA GLN A 77 10.21 33.30 6.68
C GLN A 77 9.25 32.54 5.74
N GLU A 78 9.70 32.26 4.52
CA GLU A 78 8.95 31.48 3.55
C GLU A 78 8.66 30.06 4.04
N ALA A 79 9.66 29.39 4.62
CA ALA A 79 9.51 28.07 5.21
C ALA A 79 8.49 28.08 6.37
N ASN A 80 8.51 29.10 7.23
CA ASN A 80 7.55 29.29 8.32
C ASN A 80 6.12 29.52 7.80
N GLU A 81 5.98 30.28 6.72
CA GLU A 81 4.68 30.53 6.10
C GLU A 81 4.10 29.25 5.48
N TYR A 82 4.88 28.44 4.74
CA TYR A 82 4.42 27.15 4.25
C TYR A 82 4.08 26.20 5.39
N PHE A 83 4.93 26.09 6.40
CA PHE A 83 4.73 25.20 7.54
C PHE A 83 3.45 25.54 8.31
N SER A 84 3.27 26.83 8.67
CA SER A 84 2.07 27.31 9.35
C SER A 84 0.83 27.16 8.48
N SER A 85 0.92 27.44 7.17
CA SER A 85 -0.20 27.33 6.24
C SER A 85 -0.68 25.88 6.12
N VAL A 86 0.23 24.92 6.03
CA VAL A 86 -0.12 23.48 5.99
C VAL A 86 -0.70 23.03 7.32
N PHE A 87 -0.14 23.44 8.46
CA PHE A 87 -0.66 23.09 9.78
C PHE A 87 -2.11 23.57 9.99
N PHE A 88 -2.37 24.86 9.76
CA PHE A 88 -3.71 25.42 9.95
C PHE A 88 -4.70 24.96 8.89
N ALA A 89 -4.27 24.72 7.65
CA ALA A 89 -5.13 24.12 6.64
C ALA A 89 -5.50 22.66 6.98
N ASN A 90 -4.59 21.87 7.51
CA ASN A 90 -4.87 20.53 8.01
C ASN A 90 -5.85 20.56 9.20
N MET A 91 -5.70 21.51 10.10
CA MET A 91 -6.63 21.70 11.22
C MET A 91 -8.03 22.09 10.73
N LEU A 92 -8.11 22.96 9.73
CA LEU A 92 -9.38 23.31 9.08
C LEU A 92 -10.01 22.10 8.38
N MET A 93 -9.22 21.32 7.64
CA MET A 93 -9.71 20.08 7.01
C MET A 93 -10.22 19.08 8.06
N ALA A 94 -9.51 18.91 9.18
CA ALA A 94 -9.96 18.06 10.28
C ALA A 94 -11.31 18.53 10.83
N ALA A 95 -11.49 19.83 11.01
CA ALA A 95 -12.77 20.42 11.45
C ALA A 95 -13.90 20.20 10.43
N VAL A 96 -13.61 20.33 9.14
CA VAL A 96 -14.59 20.05 8.05
C VAL A 96 -14.97 18.57 8.01
N PHE A 97 -13.99 17.66 8.13
CA PHE A 97 -14.25 16.23 8.15
C PHE A 97 -14.92 15.72 9.43
N LEU A 98 -14.91 16.50 10.51
CA LEU A 98 -15.58 16.13 11.76
C LEU A 98 -17.10 15.94 11.55
N VAL A 99 -17.74 16.76 10.73
CA VAL A 99 -19.18 16.67 10.48
C VAL A 99 -19.57 15.35 9.80
N PRO A 100 -19.00 14.98 8.63
CA PRO A 100 -19.28 13.67 8.03
C PRO A 100 -18.84 12.49 8.91
N ALA A 101 -17.76 12.62 9.69
CA ALA A 101 -17.33 11.58 10.61
C ALA A 101 -18.38 11.32 11.70
N LEU A 102 -18.90 12.37 12.34
CA LEU A 102 -19.98 12.26 13.32
C LEU A 102 -21.24 11.66 12.71
N PHE A 103 -21.58 12.07 11.49
CA PHE A 103 -22.72 11.48 10.77
C PHE A 103 -22.54 9.96 10.60
N VAL A 104 -21.38 9.51 10.11
CA VAL A 104 -21.11 8.09 9.92
C VAL A 104 -21.16 7.35 11.26
N ILE A 105 -20.54 7.86 12.34
CA ILE A 105 -20.57 7.24 13.67
C ILE A 105 -21.99 7.01 14.16
N VAL A 106 -22.82 8.05 14.08
CA VAL A 106 -24.21 7.99 14.62
C VAL A 106 -25.08 7.04 13.78
N PHE A 107 -24.91 7.08 12.46
CA PHE A 107 -25.79 6.35 11.53
C PHE A 107 -25.18 5.05 11.00
N VAL A 108 -24.03 4.58 11.49
CA VAL A 108 -23.36 3.37 10.98
C VAL A 108 -24.26 2.14 10.93
N GLY A 109 -25.11 1.94 11.95
CA GLY A 109 -26.05 0.82 11.98
C GLY A 109 -27.28 0.96 11.07
N ARG A 110 -27.50 2.18 10.48
CA ARG A 110 -28.53 2.40 9.45
C ARG A 110 -27.93 2.36 8.04
N LEU A 111 -26.66 2.73 7.92
CA LEU A 111 -25.93 2.75 6.65
C LEU A 111 -25.42 1.38 6.24
N PHE A 112 -25.09 0.53 7.23
CA PHE A 112 -24.43 -0.76 7.04
C PHE A 112 -25.11 -1.83 7.85
N GLN A 113 -24.93 -3.08 7.42
CA GLN A 113 -25.41 -4.27 8.13
C GLN A 113 -24.50 -4.56 9.34
N VAL A 114 -24.76 -3.90 10.45
CA VAL A 114 -24.03 -4.10 11.70
C VAL A 114 -24.89 -4.97 12.63
N PRO A 115 -24.38 -6.13 13.13
CA PRO A 115 -25.11 -6.92 14.11
C PRO A 115 -25.45 -6.09 15.34
N ALA A 116 -26.70 -6.17 15.81
CA ALA A 116 -27.19 -5.35 16.92
C ALA A 116 -26.33 -5.47 18.19
N ALA A 117 -25.82 -6.65 18.48
CA ALA A 117 -24.93 -6.90 19.62
C ALA A 117 -23.58 -6.16 19.52
N SER A 118 -23.10 -5.83 18.30
CA SER A 118 -21.80 -5.18 18.06
C SER A 118 -21.94 -3.70 17.74
N LEU A 119 -23.16 -3.14 17.66
CA LEU A 119 -23.38 -1.78 17.17
C LEU A 119 -22.60 -0.72 17.97
N THR A 120 -22.70 -0.75 19.28
CA THR A 120 -21.99 0.21 20.16
C THR A 120 -20.49 0.07 20.04
N ASP A 121 -19.97 -1.16 19.96
CA ASP A 121 -18.56 -1.43 19.78
C ASP A 121 -18.04 -0.87 18.46
N VAL A 122 -18.77 -1.08 17.36
CA VAL A 122 -18.45 -0.53 16.04
C VAL A 122 -18.52 1.00 16.04
N GLN A 123 -19.53 1.62 16.68
CA GLN A 123 -19.60 3.09 16.79
C GLN A 123 -18.38 3.67 17.52
N ILE A 124 -17.97 3.06 18.63
CA ILE A 124 -16.79 3.50 19.38
C ILE A 124 -15.51 3.27 18.56
N LEU A 125 -15.39 2.13 17.85
CA LEU A 125 -14.29 1.87 16.94
C LEU A 125 -14.16 3.00 15.89
N PHE A 126 -15.24 3.34 15.22
CA PHE A 126 -15.25 4.41 14.20
C PHE A 126 -14.83 5.75 14.81
N ALA A 127 -15.32 6.06 16.02
CA ALA A 127 -14.93 7.28 16.73
C ALA A 127 -13.41 7.35 16.98
N PHE A 128 -12.80 6.26 17.45
CA PHE A 128 -11.35 6.21 17.67
C PHE A 128 -10.55 6.19 16.37
N ILE A 129 -11.00 5.52 15.31
CA ILE A 129 -10.31 5.55 14.01
C ILE A 129 -10.37 6.95 13.39
N PHE A 130 -11.50 7.65 13.47
CA PHE A 130 -11.58 9.04 12.99
C PHE A 130 -10.75 9.99 13.88
N LEU A 131 -10.74 9.82 15.20
CA LEU A 131 -9.87 10.57 16.10
C LEU A 131 -8.38 10.36 15.74
N ASN A 132 -7.98 9.12 15.48
CA ASN A 132 -6.66 8.77 14.99
C ASN A 132 -6.31 9.50 13.69
N PHE A 133 -7.24 9.56 12.74
CA PHE A 133 -7.07 10.30 11.50
C PHE A 133 -6.92 11.81 11.74
N PHE A 134 -7.72 12.42 12.61
CA PHE A 134 -7.62 13.85 12.92
C PHE A 134 -6.29 14.20 13.57
N ILE A 135 -5.80 13.40 14.50
CA ILE A 135 -4.46 13.58 15.08
C ILE A 135 -3.40 13.47 13.97
N SER A 136 -3.49 12.45 13.13
CA SER A 136 -2.53 12.19 12.05
C SER A 136 -2.47 13.32 11.05
N ILE A 137 -3.62 13.85 10.57
CA ILE A 137 -3.64 14.93 9.58
C ILE A 137 -3.07 16.23 10.15
N ILE A 138 -3.51 16.64 11.36
CA ILE A 138 -3.04 17.88 11.99
C ILE A 138 -1.52 17.83 12.22
N THR A 139 -1.00 16.67 12.63
CA THR A 139 0.41 16.53 13.00
C THR A 139 1.32 16.09 11.85
N SER A 140 0.75 15.80 10.66
CA SER A 140 1.51 15.30 9.49
C SER A 140 2.68 16.22 9.09
N VAL A 141 2.52 17.53 9.23
CA VAL A 141 3.54 18.52 8.87
C VAL A 141 4.82 18.39 9.70
N PHE A 142 4.75 17.85 10.93
CA PHE A 142 5.93 17.68 11.78
C PHE A 142 6.94 16.66 11.22
N SER A 143 6.50 15.73 10.36
CA SER A 143 7.39 14.78 9.68
C SER A 143 8.38 15.46 8.73
N VAL A 144 8.11 16.71 8.32
CA VAL A 144 8.99 17.50 7.45
C VAL A 144 10.37 17.70 8.09
N SER A 145 10.46 17.76 9.41
CA SER A 145 11.73 17.97 10.14
C SER A 145 12.75 16.84 9.88
N THR A 146 12.29 15.59 9.93
CA THR A 146 13.14 14.42 9.67
C THR A 146 13.41 14.24 8.18
N TYR A 147 12.47 14.63 7.32
CA TYR A 147 12.64 14.64 5.87
C TYR A 147 13.67 15.68 5.42
N SER A 148 13.53 16.95 5.84
CA SER A 148 14.39 18.05 5.41
C SER A 148 15.83 17.94 5.92
N THR A 149 16.03 17.29 7.08
CA THR A 149 17.36 17.04 7.65
C THR A 149 17.95 15.69 7.26
N ASN A 150 17.25 14.91 6.38
CA ASN A 150 17.65 13.58 5.96
C ASN A 150 17.89 12.59 7.14
N ARG A 151 16.97 12.65 8.13
CA ARG A 151 17.02 11.82 9.37
C ARG A 151 15.75 10.98 9.51
N LEU A 152 15.36 10.30 8.42
CA LEU A 152 14.15 9.46 8.36
C LEU A 152 14.24 8.25 9.32
N GLU A 153 15.45 7.85 9.69
CA GLU A 153 15.69 6.79 10.69
C GLU A 153 15.01 7.09 12.03
N LEU A 154 14.93 8.37 12.43
CA LEU A 154 14.29 8.74 13.69
C LEU A 154 12.79 8.42 13.70
N THR A 155 12.08 8.82 12.64
CA THR A 155 10.65 8.50 12.48
C THR A 155 10.44 7.00 12.39
N SER A 156 11.30 6.27 11.64
CA SER A 156 11.21 4.82 11.50
C SER A 156 11.37 4.08 12.83
N ILE A 157 12.30 4.50 13.68
CA ILE A 157 12.48 3.93 15.04
C ILE A 157 11.23 4.14 15.87
N VAL A 158 10.68 5.36 15.87
CA VAL A 158 9.44 5.66 16.62
C VAL A 158 8.29 4.82 16.07
N THR A 159 8.17 4.64 14.75
CA THR A 159 7.16 3.77 14.13
C THR A 159 7.28 2.33 14.65
N ILE A 160 8.49 1.77 14.73
CA ILE A 160 8.68 0.43 15.30
C ILE A 160 8.22 0.38 16.76
N ILE A 161 8.60 1.38 17.57
CA ILE A 161 8.18 1.44 18.98
C ILE A 161 6.66 1.52 19.09
N THR A 162 6.00 2.35 18.28
CA THR A 162 4.54 2.51 18.31
C THR A 162 3.81 1.23 17.87
N GLU A 163 4.36 0.47 16.93
CA GLU A 163 3.80 -0.83 16.55
C GLU A 163 3.93 -1.85 17.69
N LEU A 164 5.05 -1.87 18.40
CA LEU A 164 5.21 -2.74 19.59
C LEU A 164 4.26 -2.34 20.72
N VAL A 165 4.07 -1.03 20.95
CA VAL A 165 3.08 -0.51 21.92
C VAL A 165 1.67 -0.92 21.51
N ARG A 166 1.32 -0.85 20.22
CA ARG A 166 0.03 -1.29 19.71
C ARG A 166 -0.21 -2.78 19.99
N VAL A 167 0.78 -3.63 19.71
CA VAL A 167 0.71 -5.07 20.06
C VAL A 167 0.51 -5.27 21.56
N ALA A 168 1.29 -4.57 22.40
CA ALA A 168 1.18 -4.69 23.84
C ALA A 168 -0.20 -4.29 24.35
N ILE A 169 -0.77 -3.17 23.87
CA ILE A 169 -2.12 -2.74 24.24
C ILE A 169 -3.14 -3.81 23.86
N LEU A 170 -3.12 -4.29 22.62
CA LEU A 170 -4.08 -5.29 22.15
C LEU A 170 -3.91 -6.62 22.88
N TYR A 171 -2.69 -7.08 23.12
CA TYR A 171 -2.42 -8.28 23.90
C TYR A 171 -2.97 -8.17 25.33
N LEU A 172 -2.67 -7.06 26.02
CA LEU A 172 -3.13 -6.85 27.39
C LEU A 172 -4.66 -6.72 27.47
N THR A 173 -5.29 -5.97 26.57
CA THR A 173 -6.74 -5.78 26.58
C THR A 173 -7.46 -7.09 26.26
N TYR A 174 -7.04 -7.82 25.24
CA TYR A 174 -7.69 -9.10 24.89
C TYR A 174 -7.39 -10.23 25.87
N ARG A 175 -6.29 -10.17 26.61
CA ARG A 175 -5.95 -11.19 27.61
C ARG A 175 -6.65 -10.99 28.95
N PHE A 176 -6.85 -9.74 29.38
CA PHE A 176 -7.30 -9.41 30.73
C PHE A 176 -8.68 -8.76 30.80
N LEU A 177 -9.21 -8.26 29.69
CA LEU A 177 -10.52 -7.60 29.61
C LEU A 177 -11.44 -8.37 28.66
N THR A 178 -12.74 -8.06 28.73
CA THR A 178 -13.70 -8.54 27.72
C THR A 178 -13.29 -8.05 26.33
N PRO A 179 -13.14 -8.92 25.33
CA PRO A 179 -12.71 -8.51 24.00
C PRO A 179 -13.76 -7.61 23.34
N TYR A 180 -13.31 -6.42 22.91
CA TYR A 180 -14.06 -5.46 22.11
C TYR A 180 -13.25 -4.98 20.93
N LEU A 181 -13.91 -4.73 19.81
CA LEU A 181 -13.28 -4.29 18.56
C LEU A 181 -12.67 -2.87 18.68
N PHE A 182 -13.27 -2.00 19.47
CA PHE A 182 -12.81 -0.62 19.67
C PHE A 182 -11.40 -0.52 20.29
N TYR A 183 -10.88 -1.58 20.92
CA TYR A 183 -9.48 -1.58 21.41
C TYR A 183 -8.47 -1.40 20.28
N VAL A 184 -8.81 -1.85 19.06
CA VAL A 184 -7.98 -1.60 17.86
C VAL A 184 -7.89 -0.09 17.58
N GLY A 185 -9.00 0.63 17.74
CA GLY A 185 -9.05 2.08 17.63
C GLY A 185 -8.24 2.79 18.70
N ILE A 186 -8.39 2.40 19.97
CA ILE A 186 -7.62 2.95 21.10
C ILE A 186 -6.11 2.75 20.86
N ALA A 187 -5.69 1.53 20.52
CA ALA A 187 -4.29 1.21 20.27
C ALA A 187 -3.72 2.08 19.12
N SER A 188 -4.52 2.33 18.07
CA SER A 188 -4.14 3.21 16.96
C SER A 188 -3.99 4.67 17.40
N VAL A 189 -4.91 5.21 18.21
CA VAL A 189 -4.83 6.58 18.75
C VAL A 189 -3.60 6.76 19.63
N VAL A 190 -3.32 5.82 20.52
CA VAL A 190 -2.12 5.87 21.38
C VAL A 190 -0.85 5.86 20.53
N SER A 191 -0.75 4.94 19.57
CA SER A 191 0.39 4.83 18.66
C SER A 191 0.62 6.13 17.87
N THR A 192 -0.44 6.68 17.28
CA THR A 192 -0.35 7.94 16.51
C THR A 192 -0.02 9.13 17.39
N THR A 193 -0.53 9.18 18.62
CA THR A 193 -0.19 10.26 19.58
C THR A 193 1.28 10.22 19.97
N ILE A 194 1.85 9.04 20.21
CA ILE A 194 3.29 8.87 20.47
C ILE A 194 4.10 9.32 19.25
N LEU A 195 3.73 8.90 18.05
CA LEU A 195 4.42 9.30 16.83
C LEU A 195 4.33 10.81 16.58
N ALA A 196 3.17 11.42 16.80
CA ALA A 196 2.92 12.84 16.65
C ALA A 196 3.77 13.68 17.62
N THR A 197 3.79 13.28 18.89
CA THR A 197 4.58 13.97 19.92
C THR A 197 6.08 13.84 19.68
N ALA A 198 6.54 12.67 19.24
CA ALA A 198 7.93 12.45 18.85
C ALA A 198 8.33 13.35 17.65
N ASN A 199 7.51 13.37 16.58
CA ASN A 199 7.78 14.22 15.41
C ASN A 199 7.73 15.72 15.74
N ALA A 200 6.83 16.16 16.63
CA ALA A 200 6.81 17.52 17.13
C ALA A 200 8.10 17.85 17.93
N GLY A 201 8.58 16.92 18.77
CA GLY A 201 9.86 17.02 19.46
C GLY A 201 11.04 17.09 18.49
N PHE A 202 11.06 16.27 17.44
CA PHE A 202 12.07 16.34 16.38
C PHE A 202 12.03 17.68 15.64
N THR A 203 10.84 18.21 15.35
CA THR A 203 10.70 19.52 14.71
C THR A 203 11.33 20.59 15.56
N LYS A 204 11.02 20.63 16.85
CA LYS A 204 11.58 21.60 17.80
C LYS A 204 13.12 21.51 17.92
N LYS A 205 13.67 20.28 17.83
CA LYS A 205 15.10 20.03 17.95
C LYS A 205 15.88 20.23 16.64
N LEU A 206 15.33 19.80 15.52
CA LEU A 206 16.02 19.81 14.21
C LEU A 206 15.79 21.10 13.42
N LEU A 207 14.66 21.77 13.66
CA LEU A 207 14.26 23.00 12.98
C LEU A 207 13.86 24.08 13.99
N PRO A 208 14.79 24.58 14.84
CA PRO A 208 14.47 25.53 15.92
C PRO A 208 13.96 26.90 15.40
N GLY A 209 14.24 27.24 14.14
CA GLY A 209 13.74 28.43 13.45
C GLY A 209 12.27 28.35 13.03
N ILE A 210 11.66 27.14 13.00
CA ILE A 210 10.26 26.98 12.62
C ILE A 210 9.33 27.36 13.78
N LYS A 211 8.45 28.34 13.50
CA LYS A 211 7.45 28.85 14.45
C LYS A 211 6.06 28.74 13.83
N ILE A 212 5.20 27.94 14.46
CA ILE A 212 3.80 27.82 14.05
C ILE A 212 3.03 28.98 14.63
N THR A 213 2.62 29.91 13.79
CA THR A 213 1.82 31.07 14.20
C THR A 213 0.75 31.35 13.16
N ILE A 214 -0.42 31.80 13.62
CA ILE A 214 -1.50 32.21 12.71
C ILE A 214 -1.08 33.41 11.84
N LYS A 215 -0.13 34.23 12.30
CA LYS A 215 0.42 35.35 11.54
C LYS A 215 1.17 34.92 10.29
N ASN A 216 1.72 33.71 10.29
CA ASN A 216 2.43 33.12 9.15
C ASN A 216 1.50 32.33 8.21
N PHE A 217 0.21 32.21 8.53
CA PHE A 217 -0.74 31.56 7.64
C PHE A 217 -0.97 32.39 6.37
N ARG A 218 -0.85 31.77 5.19
CA ARG A 218 -1.06 32.36 3.87
C ARG A 218 -1.95 31.46 3.01
N TRP A 219 -3.18 31.90 2.77
CA TRP A 219 -4.10 31.15 1.92
C TRP A 219 -3.58 30.88 0.49
N PRO A 220 -2.89 31.84 -0.18
CA PRO A 220 -2.31 31.58 -1.49
C PRO A 220 -1.34 30.39 -1.54
N LYS A 221 -0.55 30.14 -0.48
CA LYS A 221 0.34 28.97 -0.40
C LYS A 221 -0.42 27.66 -0.29
N VAL A 222 -1.57 27.65 0.41
CA VAL A 222 -2.46 26.50 0.49
C VAL A 222 -3.03 26.17 -0.91
N ILE A 223 -3.54 27.19 -1.63
CA ILE A 223 -4.06 27.02 -2.99
C ILE A 223 -2.98 26.53 -3.95
N GLU A 224 -1.78 27.08 -3.87
CA GLU A 224 -0.64 26.65 -4.68
C GLU A 224 -0.36 25.16 -4.48
N LEU A 225 -0.21 24.69 -3.24
CA LEU A 225 0.04 23.29 -2.94
C LEU A 225 -1.10 22.37 -3.41
N ILE A 226 -2.37 22.76 -3.19
CA ILE A 226 -3.53 22.00 -3.64
C ILE A 226 -3.57 21.91 -5.17
N SER A 227 -3.37 23.01 -5.87
CA SER A 227 -3.43 23.03 -7.34
C SER A 227 -2.39 22.11 -7.99
N LEU A 228 -1.19 22.07 -7.42
CA LEU A 228 -0.09 21.20 -7.88
C LEU A 228 -0.30 19.73 -7.51
N GLY A 229 -0.96 19.47 -6.36
CA GLY A 229 -1.23 18.11 -5.88
C GLY A 229 -2.52 17.48 -6.42
N ALA A 230 -3.41 18.25 -7.04
CA ALA A 230 -4.76 17.82 -7.42
C ALA A 230 -4.80 16.55 -8.29
N TRP A 231 -3.91 16.42 -9.29
CA TRP A 231 -3.86 15.24 -10.15
C TRP A 231 -3.47 13.96 -9.41
N ASN A 232 -2.66 14.06 -8.37
CA ASN A 232 -2.35 12.92 -7.49
C ASN A 232 -3.61 12.47 -6.74
N SER A 233 -4.43 13.41 -6.28
CA SER A 233 -5.70 13.12 -5.61
C SER A 233 -6.70 12.47 -6.58
N VAL A 234 -6.80 12.94 -7.83
CA VAL A 234 -7.64 12.31 -8.85
C VAL A 234 -7.19 10.87 -9.13
N THR A 235 -5.89 10.62 -9.22
CA THR A 235 -5.36 9.27 -9.39
C THR A 235 -5.72 8.37 -8.20
N ARG A 236 -5.56 8.86 -6.97
CA ARG A 236 -5.95 8.13 -5.75
C ARG A 236 -7.44 7.84 -5.71
N LEU A 237 -8.29 8.82 -6.06
CA LEU A 237 -9.74 8.61 -6.14
C LEU A 237 -10.08 7.47 -7.10
N GLY A 238 -9.48 7.45 -8.29
CA GLY A 238 -9.69 6.37 -9.25
C GLY A 238 -9.24 4.99 -8.72
N GLN A 239 -8.11 4.91 -8.02
CA GLN A 239 -7.68 3.67 -7.36
C GLN A 239 -8.68 3.21 -6.30
N MET A 240 -9.21 4.14 -5.52
CA MET A 240 -10.22 3.81 -4.51
C MET A 240 -11.53 3.32 -5.09
N LEU A 241 -11.96 3.86 -6.23
CA LEU A 241 -13.15 3.36 -6.93
C LEU A 241 -12.93 1.94 -7.47
N LEU A 242 -11.69 1.57 -7.82
CA LEU A 242 -11.36 0.23 -8.29
C LEU A 242 -11.29 -0.82 -7.17
N ASP A 243 -10.67 -0.45 -6.03
CA ASP A 243 -10.26 -1.42 -5.02
C ASP A 243 -10.88 -1.13 -3.62
N GLY A 244 -11.39 0.08 -3.41
CA GLY A 244 -11.81 0.56 -2.09
C GLY A 244 -13.31 0.49 -1.83
N LEU A 245 -14.15 0.19 -2.82
CA LEU A 245 -15.59 0.04 -2.63
C LEU A 245 -16.01 -1.37 -2.24
N ASP A 246 -15.16 -2.35 -2.46
CA ASP A 246 -15.48 -3.77 -2.29
C ASP A 246 -15.99 -4.11 -0.89
N THR A 247 -15.37 -3.51 0.15
CA THR A 247 -15.76 -3.70 1.56
C THR A 247 -17.15 -3.13 1.83
N PHE A 248 -17.50 -1.98 1.24
CA PHE A 248 -18.84 -1.39 1.40
C PHE A 248 -19.88 -2.18 0.63
N ILE A 249 -19.57 -2.54 -0.62
CA ILE A 249 -20.49 -3.29 -1.49
C ILE A 249 -20.79 -4.66 -0.88
N SER A 250 -19.78 -5.38 -0.38
CA SER A 250 -19.97 -6.68 0.26
C SER A 250 -20.85 -6.59 1.51
N ASN A 251 -20.68 -5.56 2.35
CA ASN A 251 -21.52 -5.38 3.53
C ASN A 251 -22.97 -5.00 3.15
N ILE A 252 -23.16 -4.04 2.24
CA ILE A 252 -24.48 -3.51 1.91
C ILE A 252 -25.33 -4.52 1.14
N PHE A 253 -24.73 -5.22 0.16
CA PHE A 253 -25.45 -6.10 -0.78
C PHE A 253 -25.45 -7.57 -0.34
N ILE A 254 -24.56 -7.96 0.55
CA ILE A 254 -24.52 -9.34 1.08
C ILE A 254 -24.72 -9.27 2.59
N ASP A 255 -23.63 -9.21 3.40
CA ASP A 255 -23.70 -9.09 4.85
C ASP A 255 -22.33 -8.76 5.49
N ALA A 256 -22.28 -8.69 6.81
CA ALA A 256 -21.06 -8.43 7.58
C ALA A 256 -20.07 -9.61 7.55
N GLU A 257 -20.54 -10.83 7.41
CA GLU A 257 -19.70 -12.03 7.31
C GLU A 257 -18.97 -12.03 5.96
N ALA A 258 -19.68 -11.85 4.85
CA ALA A 258 -19.12 -11.74 3.51
C ALA A 258 -18.08 -10.62 3.42
N MET A 259 -18.35 -9.46 4.05
CA MET A 259 -17.39 -8.37 4.16
C MET A 259 -16.10 -8.82 4.87
N SER A 260 -16.22 -9.51 5.98
CA SER A 260 -15.06 -9.98 6.77
C SER A 260 -14.24 -11.03 6.01
N LEU A 261 -14.90 -11.98 5.34
CA LEU A 261 -14.23 -12.97 4.48
C LEU A 261 -13.46 -12.31 3.33
N LEU A 262 -14.06 -11.30 2.70
CA LEU A 262 -13.40 -10.56 1.61
C LEU A 262 -12.18 -9.76 2.10
N VAL A 263 -12.26 -9.16 3.27
CA VAL A 263 -11.13 -8.44 3.89
C VAL A 263 -9.96 -9.39 4.17
N LEU A 264 -10.24 -10.57 4.72
CA LEU A 264 -9.21 -11.60 4.96
C LEU A 264 -8.60 -12.10 3.64
N ALA A 265 -9.43 -12.33 2.60
CA ALA A 265 -8.96 -12.74 1.30
C ALA A 265 -8.05 -11.69 0.63
N LYS A 266 -8.40 -10.41 0.75
CA LYS A 266 -7.63 -9.30 0.16
C LYS A 266 -6.38 -8.93 0.94
N TYR A 267 -6.15 -9.49 2.11
CA TYR A 267 -4.99 -9.15 2.94
C TYR A 267 -3.65 -9.39 2.22
N VAL A 268 -3.47 -10.58 1.64
CA VAL A 268 -2.23 -10.94 0.92
C VAL A 268 -2.07 -10.15 -0.39
N PRO A 269 -3.08 -10.07 -1.28
CA PRO A 269 -3.02 -9.23 -2.48
C PRO A 269 -2.65 -7.77 -2.20
N THR A 270 -3.26 -7.16 -1.17
CA THR A 270 -2.98 -5.77 -0.77
C THR A 270 -1.55 -5.61 -0.26
N THR A 271 -1.06 -6.56 0.53
CA THR A 271 0.33 -6.58 1.03
C THR A 271 1.33 -6.65 -0.12
N LEU A 272 1.10 -7.53 -1.11
CA LEU A 272 1.96 -7.64 -2.29
C LEU A 272 1.92 -6.38 -3.16
N SER A 273 0.76 -5.74 -3.29
CA SER A 273 0.61 -4.45 -3.97
C SER A 273 1.43 -3.34 -3.27
N GLY A 274 1.40 -3.30 -1.94
CA GLY A 274 2.21 -2.39 -1.12
C GLY A 274 3.71 -2.61 -1.31
N LEU A 275 4.15 -3.87 -1.36
CA LEU A 275 5.54 -4.22 -1.64
C LEU A 275 5.97 -3.75 -3.03
N MET A 276 5.12 -3.95 -4.06
CA MET A 276 5.38 -3.42 -5.40
C MET A 276 5.55 -1.90 -5.40
N GLY A 277 4.67 -1.18 -4.73
CA GLY A 277 4.76 0.28 -4.59
C GLY A 277 6.07 0.73 -3.97
N THR A 278 6.54 0.05 -2.93
CA THR A 278 7.82 0.31 -2.27
C THR A 278 9.00 0.09 -3.23
N LEU A 279 9.00 -1.00 -3.99
CA LEU A 279 10.05 -1.32 -4.96
C LEU A 279 10.11 -0.27 -6.09
N VAL A 280 8.97 0.19 -6.60
CA VAL A 280 8.91 1.26 -7.61
C VAL A 280 9.57 2.54 -7.09
N GLY A 281 9.37 2.86 -5.81
CA GLY A 281 10.01 4.01 -5.16
C GLY A 281 11.54 3.97 -5.22
N VAL A 282 12.14 2.78 -5.20
CA VAL A 282 13.60 2.60 -5.33
C VAL A 282 14.09 2.91 -6.75
N PHE A 283 13.29 2.61 -7.77
CA PHE A 283 13.68 2.85 -9.18
C PHE A 283 13.41 4.27 -9.67
N ALA A 284 12.46 4.97 -9.06
CA ALA A 284 12.01 6.29 -9.49
C ALA A 284 13.15 7.34 -9.67
N PRO A 285 14.13 7.48 -8.75
CA PRO A 285 15.23 8.43 -8.94
C PRO A 285 16.10 8.11 -10.16
N SER A 286 16.44 6.85 -10.37
CA SER A 286 17.28 6.42 -11.51
C SER A 286 16.61 6.70 -12.85
N ILE A 287 15.29 6.45 -12.94
CA ILE A 287 14.48 6.73 -14.13
C ILE A 287 14.40 8.23 -14.38
N THR A 288 14.21 9.03 -13.33
CA THR A 288 14.16 10.50 -13.44
C THR A 288 15.49 11.09 -13.92
N ILE A 289 16.61 10.59 -13.40
CA ILE A 289 17.95 11.04 -13.81
C ILE A 289 18.21 10.67 -15.29
N ALA A 290 17.90 9.44 -15.69
CA ALA A 290 18.08 9.00 -17.08
C ALA A 290 17.23 9.85 -18.06
N TYR A 291 15.98 10.18 -17.67
CA TYR A 291 15.14 11.07 -18.44
C TYR A 291 15.72 12.50 -18.56
N ALA A 292 16.22 13.05 -17.45
CA ALA A 292 16.78 14.39 -17.41
C ALA A 292 18.04 14.56 -18.28
N LYS A 293 18.82 13.49 -18.50
CA LYS A 293 19.97 13.48 -19.40
C LYS A 293 19.60 13.59 -20.88
N GLY A 294 18.35 13.32 -21.25
CA GLY A 294 17.87 13.35 -22.62
C GLY A 294 18.33 12.16 -23.49
N ASP A 295 19.07 11.22 -22.94
CA ASP A 295 19.50 10.00 -23.66
C ASP A 295 18.37 8.95 -23.62
N LYS A 296 17.67 8.84 -24.75
CA LYS A 296 16.55 7.90 -24.93
C LYS A 296 16.98 6.43 -24.77
N LYS A 297 18.21 6.09 -25.16
CA LYS A 297 18.74 4.72 -25.06
C LYS A 297 19.00 4.37 -23.57
N GLU A 298 19.70 5.26 -22.85
CA GLU A 298 19.94 5.09 -21.40
C GLU A 298 18.62 4.96 -20.65
N LEU A 299 17.63 5.83 -20.94
CA LEU A 299 16.30 5.77 -20.31
C LEU A 299 15.61 4.42 -20.56
N MET A 300 15.62 3.92 -21.79
CA MET A 300 15.01 2.64 -22.14
C MET A 300 15.72 1.46 -21.49
N ASP A 301 17.04 1.49 -21.36
CA ASP A 301 17.81 0.46 -20.67
C ASP A 301 17.50 0.45 -19.16
N VAL A 302 17.42 1.62 -18.53
CA VAL A 302 17.03 1.76 -17.10
C VAL A 302 15.59 1.25 -16.89
N LEU A 303 14.62 1.64 -17.73
CA LEU A 303 13.24 1.18 -17.61
C LEU A 303 13.12 -0.33 -17.75
N LYS A 304 13.74 -0.93 -18.77
CA LYS A 304 13.71 -2.37 -19.00
C LYS A 304 14.43 -3.15 -17.91
N SER A 305 15.54 -2.64 -17.39
CA SER A 305 16.24 -3.27 -16.28
C SER A 305 15.42 -3.22 -14.99
N SER A 306 14.81 -2.06 -14.68
CA SER A 306 13.92 -1.89 -13.53
C SER A 306 12.70 -2.82 -13.62
N ASN A 307 12.07 -2.94 -14.79
CA ASN A 307 10.96 -3.88 -15.02
C ASN A 307 11.39 -5.33 -14.76
N ARG A 308 12.56 -5.75 -15.25
CA ARG A 308 13.05 -7.11 -15.02
C ARG A 308 13.34 -7.40 -13.56
N ILE A 309 13.95 -6.44 -12.86
CA ILE A 309 14.18 -6.58 -11.42
C ILE A 309 12.84 -6.69 -10.69
N MET A 310 11.83 -5.92 -11.09
CA MET A 310 10.48 -6.00 -10.52
C MET A 310 9.85 -7.39 -10.78
N ILE A 311 9.92 -7.89 -12.02
CA ILE A 311 9.44 -9.23 -12.38
C ILE A 311 10.19 -10.29 -11.54
N PHE A 312 11.51 -10.19 -11.47
CA PHE A 312 12.35 -11.12 -10.72
C PHE A 312 11.96 -11.21 -9.25
N MET A 313 11.68 -10.06 -8.62
CA MET A 313 11.34 -10.00 -7.20
C MET A 313 9.88 -10.39 -6.93
N MET A 314 8.94 -9.98 -7.79
CA MET A 314 7.51 -10.13 -7.52
C MET A 314 6.92 -11.44 -8.03
N SER A 315 7.51 -12.08 -9.05
CA SER A 315 7.01 -13.36 -9.55
C SER A 315 7.10 -14.48 -8.50
N ILE A 316 8.09 -14.43 -7.62
CA ILE A 316 8.28 -15.44 -6.57
C ILE A 316 7.14 -15.42 -5.56
N PRO A 317 6.86 -14.31 -4.83
CA PRO A 317 5.78 -14.29 -3.86
C PRO A 317 4.39 -14.45 -4.50
N ILE A 318 4.16 -13.93 -5.71
CA ILE A 318 2.90 -14.13 -6.43
C ILE A 318 2.68 -15.61 -6.73
N ALA A 319 3.67 -16.29 -7.31
CA ALA A 319 3.60 -17.71 -7.62
C ALA A 319 3.48 -18.56 -6.35
N PHE A 320 4.18 -18.20 -5.29
CA PHE A 320 4.13 -18.88 -4.00
C PHE A 320 2.72 -18.85 -3.40
N VAL A 321 2.09 -17.69 -3.33
CA VAL A 321 0.71 -17.56 -2.80
C VAL A 321 -0.30 -18.25 -3.72
N THR A 322 -0.08 -18.24 -5.03
CA THR A 322 -0.95 -18.94 -5.98
C THR A 322 -0.88 -20.46 -5.79
N ALA A 323 0.29 -21.01 -5.51
CA ALA A 323 0.48 -22.45 -5.37
C ALA A 323 0.19 -22.97 -3.94
N TYR A 324 0.61 -22.25 -2.93
CA TYR A 324 0.58 -22.66 -1.52
C TYR A 324 -0.41 -21.88 -0.65
N GLY A 325 -1.17 -20.97 -1.24
CA GLY A 325 -2.08 -20.11 -0.52
C GLY A 325 -3.15 -20.87 0.26
N ASP A 326 -3.64 -22.01 -0.23
CA ASP A 326 -4.55 -22.87 0.52
C ASP A 326 -3.93 -23.32 1.85
N LYS A 327 -2.69 -23.83 1.82
CA LYS A 327 -1.95 -24.24 3.02
C LYS A 327 -1.62 -23.07 3.94
N PHE A 328 -1.34 -21.91 3.34
CA PHE A 328 -1.17 -20.67 4.09
C PHE A 328 -2.44 -20.29 4.86
N PHE A 329 -3.59 -20.24 4.20
CA PHE A 329 -4.86 -19.90 4.84
C PHE A 329 -5.33 -20.99 5.82
N ASP A 330 -5.03 -22.27 5.59
CA ASP A 330 -5.26 -23.35 6.56
C ASP A 330 -4.53 -23.11 7.87
N LEU A 331 -3.27 -22.63 7.81
CA LEU A 331 -2.47 -22.33 9.00
C LEU A 331 -2.81 -20.98 9.62
N TRP A 332 -3.10 -19.98 8.79
CA TRP A 332 -3.31 -18.59 9.23
C TRP A 332 -4.69 -18.40 9.84
N LEU A 333 -5.72 -19.07 9.29
CA LEU A 333 -7.12 -18.98 9.71
C LEU A 333 -7.59 -20.31 10.31
N TRP A 334 -6.77 -20.90 11.18
CA TRP A 334 -6.99 -22.20 11.81
C TRP A 334 -8.32 -22.34 12.56
N TYR A 335 -8.92 -21.22 12.95
CA TYR A 335 -10.20 -21.12 13.68
C TYR A 335 -11.43 -21.06 12.75
N LYS A 336 -11.23 -20.85 11.43
CA LYS A 336 -12.31 -20.82 10.44
C LYS A 336 -12.65 -22.21 9.93
N GLU A 337 -13.90 -22.40 9.47
CA GLU A 337 -14.31 -23.65 8.84
C GLU A 337 -13.55 -23.92 7.53
N PRO A 338 -13.35 -25.19 7.12
CA PRO A 338 -12.61 -25.53 5.91
C PRO A 338 -13.18 -24.89 4.63
N GLU A 339 -14.51 -24.78 4.53
CA GLU A 339 -15.22 -24.16 3.41
C GLU A 339 -14.91 -22.67 3.32
N GLU A 340 -14.92 -21.95 4.44
CA GLU A 340 -14.58 -20.52 4.49
C GLU A 340 -13.12 -20.29 4.09
N ARG A 341 -12.18 -21.11 4.57
CA ARG A 341 -10.75 -21.02 4.22
C ARG A 341 -10.53 -21.23 2.73
N THR A 342 -11.25 -22.19 2.14
CA THR A 342 -11.21 -22.46 0.71
C THR A 342 -11.77 -21.30 -0.10
N LEU A 343 -12.88 -20.70 0.33
CA LEU A 343 -13.46 -19.50 -0.27
C LEU A 343 -12.49 -18.32 -0.21
N ILE A 344 -11.91 -18.06 0.97
CA ILE A 344 -10.93 -16.99 1.17
C ILE A 344 -9.72 -17.19 0.23
N TYR A 345 -9.20 -18.40 0.11
CA TYR A 345 -8.10 -18.70 -0.81
C TYR A 345 -8.47 -18.42 -2.27
N HIS A 346 -9.63 -18.87 -2.73
CA HIS A 346 -10.09 -18.61 -4.10
C HIS A 346 -10.24 -17.10 -4.37
N LEU A 347 -10.86 -16.37 -3.45
CA LEU A 347 -11.00 -14.91 -3.54
C LEU A 347 -9.64 -14.20 -3.53
N ALA A 348 -8.68 -14.69 -2.73
CA ALA A 348 -7.32 -14.14 -2.69
C ALA A 348 -6.59 -14.34 -4.01
N VAL A 349 -6.61 -15.56 -4.59
CA VAL A 349 -5.99 -15.85 -5.89
C VAL A 349 -6.67 -15.05 -7.00
N LEU A 350 -8.00 -14.95 -6.98
CA LEU A 350 -8.74 -14.12 -7.93
C LEU A 350 -8.31 -12.66 -7.83
N SER A 351 -8.28 -12.09 -6.63
CA SER A 351 -7.87 -10.69 -6.39
C SER A 351 -6.40 -10.43 -6.78
N MET A 352 -5.54 -11.46 -6.73
CA MET A 352 -4.15 -11.38 -7.19
C MET A 352 -4.01 -11.35 -8.71
N GLY A 353 -5.05 -11.69 -9.47
CA GLY A 353 -4.98 -11.80 -10.92
C GLY A 353 -4.40 -10.56 -11.62
N VAL A 354 -4.74 -9.35 -11.14
CA VAL A 354 -4.19 -8.10 -11.67
C VAL A 354 -2.67 -7.99 -11.42
N LEU A 355 -2.15 -8.58 -10.34
CA LEU A 355 -0.73 -8.50 -9.96
C LEU A 355 0.17 -9.27 -10.94
N PHE A 356 -0.36 -10.30 -11.61
CA PHE A 356 0.40 -11.08 -12.60
C PHE A 356 0.92 -10.20 -13.74
N VAL A 357 0.14 -9.21 -14.14
CA VAL A 357 0.54 -8.23 -15.16
C VAL A 357 1.23 -7.02 -14.53
N SER A 358 0.73 -6.56 -13.37
CA SER A 358 1.27 -5.38 -12.69
C SER A 358 2.75 -5.53 -12.35
N ALA A 359 3.22 -6.72 -12.00
CA ALA A 359 4.64 -6.99 -11.76
C ALA A 359 5.55 -6.58 -12.94
N SER A 360 5.02 -6.57 -14.16
CA SER A 360 5.77 -6.26 -15.39
C SER A 360 5.60 -4.82 -15.88
N ILE A 361 4.65 -4.07 -15.32
CA ILE A 361 4.31 -2.73 -15.84
C ILE A 361 4.33 -1.63 -14.79
N GLN A 362 4.40 -1.98 -13.51
CA GLN A 362 4.27 -1.00 -12.41
C GLN A 362 5.31 0.12 -12.50
N VAL A 363 6.50 -0.17 -13.01
CA VAL A 363 7.56 0.81 -13.25
C VAL A 363 7.16 1.83 -14.35
N LEU A 364 6.31 1.44 -15.32
CA LEU A 364 5.89 2.30 -16.42
C LEU A 364 5.05 3.50 -15.96
N TYR A 365 4.41 3.42 -14.78
CA TYR A 365 3.71 4.57 -14.20
C TYR A 365 4.64 5.76 -13.93
N GLN A 366 5.95 5.52 -13.71
CA GLN A 366 6.93 6.58 -13.59
C GLN A 366 7.09 7.38 -14.89
N VAL A 367 6.87 6.75 -16.05
CA VAL A 367 6.93 7.42 -17.36
C VAL A 367 5.90 8.56 -17.42
N PHE A 368 4.68 8.35 -16.92
CA PHE A 368 3.63 9.37 -16.92
C PHE A 368 3.98 10.58 -16.05
N ILE A 369 4.73 10.33 -14.96
CA ILE A 369 5.19 11.38 -14.03
C ILE A 369 6.32 12.19 -14.65
N ILE A 370 7.39 11.54 -15.18
CA ILE A 370 8.55 12.22 -15.73
C ILE A 370 8.23 12.99 -17.02
N THR A 371 7.31 12.47 -17.83
CA THR A 371 6.85 13.12 -19.07
C THR A 371 5.74 14.16 -18.83
N LYS A 372 5.30 14.34 -17.57
CA LYS A 372 4.18 15.22 -17.19
C LYS A 372 2.84 14.89 -17.90
N LYS A 373 2.66 13.64 -18.36
CA LYS A 373 1.46 13.17 -19.07
C LYS A 373 0.56 12.32 -18.16
N ILE A 374 0.46 12.66 -16.88
CA ILE A 374 -0.32 11.91 -15.88
C ILE A 374 -1.85 12.05 -16.05
N LYS A 375 -2.31 13.16 -16.63
CA LYS A 375 -3.74 13.50 -16.75
C LYS A 375 -4.58 12.37 -17.36
N LEU A 376 -4.18 11.87 -18.54
CA LEU A 376 -4.93 10.83 -19.24
C LEU A 376 -4.94 9.53 -18.44
N ASN A 377 -3.80 9.16 -17.82
CA ASN A 377 -3.74 7.98 -16.95
C ASN A 377 -4.73 8.11 -15.77
N SER A 378 -4.80 9.27 -15.11
CA SER A 378 -5.73 9.51 -14.00
C SER A 378 -7.19 9.37 -14.45
N ILE A 379 -7.55 9.93 -15.61
CA ILE A 379 -8.91 9.82 -16.18
C ILE A 379 -9.26 8.34 -16.45
N ILE A 380 -8.35 7.59 -17.06
CA ILE A 380 -8.58 6.16 -17.37
C ILE A 380 -8.72 5.33 -16.08
N ILE A 381 -7.95 5.63 -15.03
CA ILE A 381 -8.09 4.94 -13.74
C ILE A 381 -9.47 5.22 -13.14
N VAL A 382 -9.92 6.48 -13.13
CA VAL A 382 -11.27 6.85 -12.64
C VAL A 382 -12.35 6.16 -13.47
N ALA A 383 -12.25 6.21 -14.80
CA ALA A 383 -13.21 5.55 -15.69
C ALA A 383 -13.25 4.03 -15.44
N SER A 384 -12.08 3.40 -15.25
CA SER A 384 -11.99 1.97 -14.89
C SER A 384 -12.70 1.68 -13.56
N GLY A 385 -12.55 2.55 -12.56
CA GLY A 385 -13.21 2.40 -11.27
C GLY A 385 -14.73 2.51 -11.39
N VAL A 386 -15.23 3.52 -12.09
CA VAL A 386 -16.69 3.70 -12.34
C VAL A 386 -17.28 2.51 -13.11
N ILE A 387 -16.60 2.07 -14.18
CA ILE A 387 -17.03 0.91 -14.98
C ILE A 387 -17.05 -0.36 -14.11
N SER A 388 -15.98 -0.59 -13.32
CA SER A 388 -15.90 -1.74 -12.42
C SER A 388 -17.08 -1.75 -11.45
N THR A 389 -17.32 -0.64 -10.77
CA THR A 389 -18.41 -0.50 -9.80
C THR A 389 -19.78 -0.75 -10.46
N ALA A 390 -20.03 -0.15 -11.63
CA ALA A 390 -21.28 -0.36 -12.36
C ALA A 390 -21.52 -1.83 -12.75
N ILE A 391 -20.47 -2.51 -13.24
CA ILE A 391 -20.58 -3.93 -13.59
C ILE A 391 -20.83 -4.79 -12.35
N VAL A 392 -20.17 -4.49 -11.21
CA VAL A 392 -20.40 -5.21 -9.95
C VAL A 392 -21.86 -5.11 -9.53
N PHE A 393 -22.47 -3.93 -9.54
CA PHE A 393 -23.89 -3.75 -9.19
C PHE A 393 -24.81 -4.55 -10.11
N VAL A 394 -24.59 -4.53 -11.43
CA VAL A 394 -25.38 -5.31 -12.37
C VAL A 394 -25.25 -6.82 -12.08
N LEU A 395 -24.02 -7.31 -11.83
CA LEU A 395 -23.80 -8.73 -11.56
C LEU A 395 -24.39 -9.19 -10.22
N LEU A 396 -24.38 -8.35 -9.20
CA LEU A 396 -24.98 -8.67 -7.91
C LEU A 396 -26.50 -8.75 -7.99
N GLU A 397 -27.14 -7.96 -8.86
CA GLU A 397 -28.60 -8.01 -9.06
C GLU A 397 -29.05 -9.11 -10.01
N THR A 398 -28.21 -9.47 -11.00
CA THR A 398 -28.60 -10.40 -12.08
C THR A 398 -28.02 -11.81 -11.95
N THR A 399 -27.07 -12.03 -11.05
CA THR A 399 -26.37 -13.32 -10.88
C THR A 399 -26.18 -13.69 -9.42
N ASN A 400 -25.90 -14.96 -9.15
CA ASN A 400 -25.57 -15.46 -7.82
C ASN A 400 -24.04 -15.51 -7.55
N LEU A 401 -23.26 -14.67 -8.23
CA LEU A 401 -21.80 -14.70 -8.09
C LEU A 401 -21.29 -14.14 -6.73
N GLY A 402 -22.07 -13.31 -6.06
CA GLY A 402 -21.75 -12.79 -4.74
C GLY A 402 -20.33 -12.18 -4.64
N LEU A 403 -19.53 -12.65 -3.70
CA LEU A 403 -18.16 -12.20 -3.49
C LEU A 403 -17.23 -12.37 -4.70
N TYR A 404 -17.49 -13.37 -5.56
CA TYR A 404 -16.71 -13.54 -6.79
C TYR A 404 -16.93 -12.42 -7.80
N ALA A 405 -18.14 -11.85 -7.88
CA ALA A 405 -18.41 -10.69 -8.72
C ALA A 405 -17.61 -9.48 -8.20
N ILE A 406 -17.65 -9.22 -6.89
CA ILE A 406 -16.95 -8.10 -6.26
C ILE A 406 -15.44 -8.21 -6.47
N ALA A 407 -14.85 -9.37 -6.19
CA ALA A 407 -13.40 -9.57 -6.32
C ALA A 407 -12.94 -9.67 -7.78
N GLY A 408 -13.76 -10.26 -8.67
CA GLY A 408 -13.36 -10.59 -10.04
C GLY A 408 -13.46 -9.45 -11.03
N VAL A 409 -14.48 -8.59 -10.92
CA VAL A 409 -14.70 -7.51 -11.89
C VAL A 409 -13.57 -6.48 -11.85
N SER A 410 -13.15 -6.06 -10.68
CA SER A 410 -12.04 -5.12 -10.52
C SER A 410 -10.73 -5.68 -11.12
N VAL A 411 -10.52 -6.98 -11.01
CA VAL A 411 -9.38 -7.69 -11.62
C VAL A 411 -9.47 -7.67 -13.13
N ILE A 412 -10.60 -8.02 -13.73
CA ILE A 412 -10.78 -8.04 -15.19
C ILE A 412 -10.58 -6.65 -15.78
N VAL A 413 -11.22 -5.64 -15.20
CA VAL A 413 -11.06 -4.22 -15.63
C VAL A 413 -9.61 -3.77 -15.47
N GLY A 414 -8.98 -4.12 -14.33
CA GLY A 414 -7.57 -3.84 -14.06
C GLY A 414 -6.63 -4.53 -15.06
N LEU A 415 -6.88 -5.80 -15.41
CA LEU A 415 -6.11 -6.54 -16.42
C LEU A 415 -6.20 -5.88 -17.79
N ILE A 416 -7.42 -5.55 -18.24
CA ILE A 416 -7.62 -4.88 -19.55
C ILE A 416 -6.84 -3.56 -19.57
N ARG A 417 -6.96 -2.73 -18.54
CA ARG A 417 -6.20 -1.48 -18.44
C ARG A 417 -4.69 -1.72 -18.47
N ASN A 418 -4.21 -2.68 -17.68
CA ASN A 418 -2.77 -2.94 -17.52
C ASN A 418 -2.15 -3.64 -18.73
N MET A 419 -2.92 -4.43 -19.47
CA MET A 419 -2.44 -5.08 -20.70
C MET A 419 -2.56 -4.19 -21.93
N VAL A 420 -3.60 -3.34 -22.00
CA VAL A 420 -3.87 -2.55 -23.20
C VAL A 420 -3.42 -1.11 -23.04
N PHE A 421 -3.98 -0.38 -22.08
CA PHE A 421 -3.74 1.06 -21.97
C PHE A 421 -2.31 1.39 -21.48
N THR A 422 -1.88 0.81 -20.37
CA THR A 422 -0.64 1.20 -19.69
C THR A 422 0.61 1.05 -20.57
N PRO A 423 0.88 -0.12 -21.22
CA PRO A 423 2.08 -0.28 -22.05
C PRO A 423 2.03 0.55 -23.33
N ILE A 424 0.87 0.66 -23.97
CA ILE A 424 0.70 1.44 -25.21
C ILE A 424 0.87 2.93 -24.93
N TYR A 425 0.25 3.43 -23.86
CA TYR A 425 0.35 4.84 -23.50
C TYR A 425 1.75 5.21 -23.03
N ALA A 426 2.44 4.35 -22.28
CA ALA A 426 3.84 4.55 -21.91
C ALA A 426 4.75 4.60 -23.15
N ALA A 427 4.55 3.72 -24.11
CA ALA A 427 5.27 3.73 -25.38
C ALA A 427 5.02 5.03 -26.17
N LYS A 428 3.77 5.50 -26.24
CA LYS A 428 3.41 6.78 -26.85
C LYS A 428 4.05 7.99 -26.14
N CYS A 429 4.11 7.95 -24.80
CA CYS A 429 4.74 9.03 -24.01
C CYS A 429 6.24 9.17 -24.29
N LEU A 430 6.92 8.05 -24.59
CA LEU A 430 8.35 7.96 -24.87
C LEU A 430 8.66 8.00 -26.38
N ASP A 431 7.64 8.09 -27.22
CA ASP A 431 7.78 8.04 -28.68
C ASP A 431 8.59 6.81 -29.14
N VAL A 432 8.12 5.61 -28.70
CA VAL A 432 8.64 4.30 -29.10
C VAL A 432 7.50 3.43 -29.66
N LYS A 433 7.84 2.28 -30.25
CA LYS A 433 6.83 1.35 -30.83
C LYS A 433 5.87 0.90 -29.74
N TRP A 434 4.57 0.82 -30.04
CA TRP A 434 3.50 0.48 -29.11
C TRP A 434 3.72 -0.88 -28.40
N ASN A 435 4.40 -1.83 -29.05
CA ASN A 435 4.65 -3.17 -28.54
C ASN A 435 5.96 -3.31 -27.71
N THR A 436 6.68 -2.22 -27.46
CA THR A 436 8.02 -2.21 -26.83
C THR A 436 8.05 -2.90 -25.47
N PHE A 437 6.97 -2.81 -24.68
CA PHE A 437 6.90 -3.33 -23.32
C PHE A 437 6.21 -4.70 -23.21
N TYR A 438 5.62 -5.23 -24.28
CA TYR A 438 4.92 -6.50 -24.23
C TYR A 438 5.84 -7.71 -24.01
N SER A 439 7.08 -7.63 -24.47
CA SER A 439 8.09 -8.66 -24.17
C SER A 439 8.30 -8.87 -22.67
N ASP A 440 8.28 -7.77 -21.89
CA ASP A 440 8.44 -7.82 -20.43
C ASP A 440 7.16 -8.40 -19.77
N ILE A 441 5.97 -8.07 -20.28
CA ILE A 441 4.69 -8.62 -19.80
C ILE A 441 4.65 -10.13 -19.99
N PHE A 442 4.93 -10.63 -21.20
CA PHE A 442 4.93 -12.07 -21.49
C PHE A 442 6.01 -12.80 -20.69
N MET A 443 7.18 -12.21 -20.53
CA MET A 443 8.25 -12.76 -19.70
C MET A 443 7.82 -12.86 -18.23
N GLY A 444 7.13 -11.85 -17.69
CA GLY A 444 6.58 -11.86 -16.33
C GLY A 444 5.53 -12.96 -16.14
N LEU A 445 4.57 -13.06 -17.06
CA LEU A 445 3.56 -14.10 -17.04
C LEU A 445 4.18 -15.51 -17.15
N ALA A 446 5.15 -15.70 -18.03
CA ALA A 446 5.88 -16.96 -18.16
C ALA A 446 6.65 -17.31 -16.87
N SER A 447 7.35 -16.33 -16.26
CA SER A 447 8.05 -16.52 -15.00
C SER A 447 7.09 -16.96 -13.89
N ILE A 448 5.99 -16.22 -13.68
CA ILE A 448 4.99 -16.56 -12.67
C ILE A 448 4.39 -17.94 -12.94
N GLY A 449 4.00 -18.24 -14.20
CA GLY A 449 3.40 -19.50 -14.58
C GLY A 449 4.33 -20.71 -14.35
N ILE A 450 5.60 -20.59 -14.75
CA ILE A 450 6.59 -21.67 -14.56
C ILE A 450 6.86 -21.91 -13.08
N ILE A 451 7.08 -20.84 -12.29
CA ILE A 451 7.31 -20.97 -10.85
C ILE A 451 6.09 -21.57 -10.15
N THR A 452 4.88 -21.12 -10.52
CA THR A 452 3.63 -21.67 -9.98
C THR A 452 3.49 -23.15 -10.29
N ALA A 453 3.76 -23.56 -11.54
CA ALA A 453 3.69 -24.96 -11.94
C ALA A 453 4.69 -25.84 -11.16
N VAL A 454 5.94 -25.38 -11.03
CA VAL A 454 6.98 -26.10 -10.24
C VAL A 454 6.56 -26.16 -8.77
N ALA A 455 6.04 -25.07 -8.21
CA ALA A 455 5.55 -25.03 -6.83
C ALA A 455 4.36 -25.98 -6.61
N MET A 456 3.41 -26.04 -7.52
CA MET A 456 2.29 -27.00 -7.46
C MET A 456 2.75 -28.46 -7.48
N VAL A 457 3.75 -28.80 -8.30
CA VAL A 457 4.32 -30.14 -8.30
C VAL A 457 5.03 -30.43 -6.98
N SER A 458 5.83 -29.48 -6.46
CA SER A 458 6.56 -29.68 -5.21
C SER A 458 5.64 -29.81 -3.99
N LYS A 459 4.45 -29.21 -4.03
CA LYS A 459 3.41 -29.35 -3.00
C LYS A 459 2.98 -30.80 -2.76
N MET A 460 3.11 -31.66 -3.75
CA MET A 460 2.79 -33.10 -3.61
C MET A 460 3.80 -33.85 -2.75
N VAL A 461 5.01 -33.29 -2.58
CA VAL A 461 6.12 -33.95 -1.88
C VAL A 461 6.52 -33.24 -0.59
N LEU A 462 6.42 -31.90 -0.59
CA LEU A 462 6.87 -31.09 0.55
C LEU A 462 5.82 -31.01 1.66
N PRO A 463 6.18 -31.23 2.93
CA PRO A 463 5.25 -31.12 4.05
C PRO A 463 4.91 -29.66 4.34
N MET A 464 3.61 -29.35 4.58
CA MET A 464 3.11 -27.99 4.87
C MET A 464 1.99 -28.01 5.92
N TYR A 465 2.13 -28.83 6.95
CA TYR A 465 1.13 -29.01 8.01
C TYR A 465 1.39 -28.15 9.27
N SER A 466 2.50 -27.43 9.31
CA SER A 466 2.85 -26.51 10.39
C SER A 466 3.59 -25.29 9.85
N TRP A 467 3.66 -24.20 10.61
CA TRP A 467 4.40 -23.01 10.21
C TRP A 467 5.88 -23.30 9.92
N ILE A 468 6.51 -24.20 10.68
CA ILE A 468 7.93 -24.56 10.49
C ILE A 468 8.12 -25.27 9.15
N THR A 469 7.27 -26.26 8.84
CA THR A 469 7.34 -27.01 7.58
C THR A 469 6.92 -26.15 6.40
N PHE A 470 5.94 -25.26 6.56
CA PHE A 470 5.50 -24.31 5.55
C PHE A 470 6.64 -23.33 5.17
N PHE A 471 7.27 -22.68 6.15
CA PHE A 471 8.40 -21.79 5.88
C PHE A 471 9.63 -22.54 5.36
N GLY A 472 9.91 -23.74 5.86
CA GLY A 472 10.99 -24.59 5.35
C GLY A 472 10.81 -24.94 3.85
N SER A 473 9.61 -25.39 3.50
CA SER A 473 9.22 -25.64 2.09
C SER A 473 9.25 -24.37 1.26
N GLY A 474 8.82 -23.26 1.83
CA GLY A 474 8.84 -21.94 1.21
C GLY A 474 10.26 -21.44 0.89
N ILE A 475 11.19 -21.60 1.81
CA ILE A 475 12.61 -21.25 1.60
C ILE A 475 13.22 -22.13 0.50
N PHE A 476 12.99 -23.44 0.57
CA PHE A 476 13.47 -24.37 -0.47
C PHE A 476 12.96 -23.97 -1.85
N MET A 477 11.65 -23.78 -1.99
CA MET A 477 11.05 -23.34 -3.25
C MET A 477 11.45 -21.93 -3.66
N GLY A 478 11.69 -21.05 -2.69
CA GLY A 478 12.24 -19.72 -2.95
C GLY A 478 13.62 -19.79 -3.61
N CYS A 479 14.50 -20.69 -3.14
CA CYS A 479 15.79 -20.94 -3.77
C CYS A 479 15.64 -21.49 -5.20
N VAL A 480 14.74 -22.45 -5.42
CA VAL A 480 14.43 -22.97 -6.76
C VAL A 480 13.90 -21.86 -7.67
N ALA A 481 12.96 -21.05 -7.18
CA ALA A 481 12.38 -19.93 -7.92
C ALA A 481 13.43 -18.86 -8.27
N LEU A 482 14.37 -18.57 -7.37
CA LEU A 482 15.50 -17.67 -7.66
C LEU A 482 16.35 -18.19 -8.82
N VAL A 483 16.65 -19.50 -8.86
CA VAL A 483 17.39 -20.11 -9.97
C VAL A 483 16.59 -20.04 -11.27
N LEU A 484 15.29 -20.37 -11.24
CA LEU A 484 14.42 -20.25 -12.40
C LEU A 484 14.37 -18.81 -12.92
N ASN A 485 14.18 -17.83 -12.05
CA ASN A 485 14.16 -16.42 -12.43
C ASN A 485 15.51 -15.92 -12.96
N PHE A 486 16.61 -16.40 -12.40
CA PHE A 486 17.95 -16.12 -12.93
C PHE A 486 18.07 -16.58 -14.39
N LEU A 487 17.45 -17.72 -14.75
CA LEU A 487 17.48 -18.27 -16.10
C LEU A 487 16.44 -17.64 -17.04
N ILE A 488 15.27 -17.26 -16.56
CA ILE A 488 14.15 -16.78 -17.39
C ILE A 488 14.22 -15.25 -17.56
N VAL A 489 14.39 -14.51 -16.47
CA VAL A 489 14.20 -13.07 -16.42
C VAL A 489 15.46 -12.28 -16.75
N LEU A 490 16.64 -12.74 -16.27
CA LEU A 490 17.88 -11.98 -16.45
C LEU A 490 18.51 -12.21 -17.83
N ARG A 491 19.00 -11.14 -18.45
CA ARG A 491 19.82 -11.21 -19.70
C ARG A 491 21.19 -11.83 -19.41
N LYS A 492 21.83 -12.34 -20.47
CA LYS A 492 23.19 -12.92 -20.36
C LYS A 492 24.18 -11.95 -19.69
N THR A 493 24.14 -10.68 -20.02
CA THR A 493 25.00 -9.63 -19.44
C THR A 493 24.71 -9.41 -17.96
N GLU A 494 23.43 -9.41 -17.55
CA GLU A 494 23.01 -9.24 -16.16
C GLU A 494 23.39 -10.48 -15.32
N ARG A 495 23.26 -11.69 -15.90
CA ARG A 495 23.71 -12.94 -15.27
C ARG A 495 25.21 -12.93 -15.03
N GLN A 496 26.00 -12.52 -16.02
CA GLN A 496 27.46 -12.42 -15.86
C GLN A 496 27.84 -11.44 -14.76
N MET A 497 27.22 -10.25 -14.71
CA MET A 497 27.48 -9.29 -13.64
C MET A 497 27.17 -9.83 -12.25
N VAL A 498 26.09 -10.60 -12.09
CA VAL A 498 25.75 -11.25 -10.81
C VAL A 498 26.79 -12.32 -10.46
N LEU A 499 27.15 -13.19 -11.43
CA LEU A 499 28.14 -14.25 -11.22
C LEU A 499 29.51 -13.67 -10.87
N ASP A 500 29.98 -12.63 -11.57
CA ASP A 500 31.25 -11.98 -11.30
C ASP A 500 31.32 -11.36 -9.91
N LYS A 501 30.21 -10.72 -9.46
CA LYS A 501 30.11 -10.19 -8.10
C LYS A 501 30.13 -11.28 -7.03
N VAL A 502 29.43 -12.39 -7.25
CA VAL A 502 29.43 -13.53 -6.33
C VAL A 502 30.81 -14.14 -6.26
N MET A 503 31.43 -14.42 -7.41
CA MET A 503 32.80 -14.99 -7.46
C MET A 503 33.84 -14.06 -6.86
N SER A 504 33.71 -12.73 -7.04
CA SER A 504 34.63 -11.76 -6.43
C SER A 504 34.55 -11.73 -4.90
N LYS A 505 33.35 -11.98 -4.34
CA LYS A 505 33.16 -12.08 -2.88
C LYS A 505 33.70 -13.38 -2.32
N ILE A 506 33.48 -14.52 -3.01
CA ILE A 506 33.98 -15.83 -2.60
C ILE A 506 35.51 -15.86 -2.64
N LYS A 507 36.14 -15.16 -3.59
CA LYS A 507 37.61 -15.05 -3.67
C LYS A 507 38.22 -14.11 -2.61
N ARG A 508 37.42 -13.31 -1.91
CA ARG A 508 37.87 -12.37 -0.86
C ARG A 508 37.61 -12.88 0.57
N SER A 509 36.81 -13.94 0.73
CA SER A 509 36.64 -14.67 1.98
C SER A 509 37.58 -15.93 2.00
#